data_24424a4fb3eae8d79cf26d11f57c75bd
#
_entry.id   24424a4fb3eae8d79cf26d11f57c75bd
#
_cell.length_a   1.000
_cell.length_b   1.000
_cell.length_c   1.000
_cell.angle_alpha   90.00
_cell.angle_beta   90.00
_cell.angle_gamma   90.00
#
_symmetry.space_group_name_H-M   'P 1'
#
loop_
_entity.id
_entity.type
_entity.pdbx_description
1 polymer ?
#
loop_
_entity_poly.entity_id
_entity_poly.type
_entity_poly.pdbx_seq_one_letter_code
_entity_poly.pdbx_strand_id
1 'polypeptide(L)'
;MKNINNSKLRIIPLGGLEQIGMNITAFEFEDSIVVVDCGLSFPEDDMLGIDLVIPDITYLKNNAHKVKGFVITHGHEDHIGALPYVLKELNVPVYATRLTIALIEHKLKEHNLLKSVKRKVVKHGQSINLGKFRIEFIKTNHSIADASALAIYSPAGIVVHTGDFKVDYTPVFGDAIDLQRFGEIGKKGVLALMCDSTNAERKGFTMSERTVGKTFDNIFAEHKNTRIIIATFASNVDRVQQIINSAYKYGRKCVVEGRSMVNVISTAAELGYLNVPENTLIELDQMKNYPDNQVVLITTGSQGESMAALSRMAANIHKKVQIKPGDTVVFSSKAIPGNEKAVSRVINELSMKGADVIFQDAHVSGHACQEEIKLIYSLVHPKYAIPVHGEYRHLKAQAQVAESLGIPKDNIFLLSSGDVLELDEEKAQVVDRVQTGAILVDGLGVGDVGNIVLRDRQHLAEDGILIVVLTLEKYSNQVLAGPDIVSRGFVYVRESEGLMDEAKHVVEEAIEDCMDRRVTDWGRLKTAIRDSLSEFLWKRTKRSPMILPIIMEV
;
A
#
# COMPACT_ATOMS: atom_id res chain seq x y z
N MET A 1 48.27 -8.97 16.55
CA MET A 1 47.12 -8.25 17.09
C MET A 1 46.20 -7.95 15.90
N LYS A 2 45.06 -8.65 15.77
CA LYS A 2 44.02 -8.27 14.78
C LYS A 2 43.52 -6.90 15.20
N ASN A 3 43.65 -5.89 14.35
CA ASN A 3 42.86 -4.66 14.48
C ASN A 3 41.40 -5.07 14.58
N ILE A 4 40.85 -5.01 15.79
CA ILE A 4 39.43 -5.16 16.01
C ILE A 4 38.83 -3.91 15.37
N ASN A 5 38.34 -4.08 14.17
CA ASN A 5 37.58 -3.03 13.47
C ASN A 5 36.32 -2.81 14.31
N ASN A 6 36.24 -1.70 15.01
CA ASN A 6 35.15 -1.38 15.96
C ASN A 6 33.85 -0.95 15.23
N SER A 7 33.79 -1.21 13.92
CA SER A 7 32.66 -0.85 13.08
C SER A 7 31.50 -1.83 13.29
N LYS A 8 30.32 -1.30 13.56
CA LYS A 8 29.10 -2.06 13.82
C LYS A 8 28.19 -2.05 12.61
N LEU A 9 27.38 -3.10 12.47
CA LEU A 9 26.28 -3.09 11.54
C LEU A 9 25.16 -2.20 12.11
N ARG A 10 24.59 -1.34 11.26
CA ARG A 10 23.37 -0.57 11.56
C ARG A 10 22.22 -1.11 10.74
N ILE A 11 21.11 -1.39 11.39
CA ILE A 11 19.82 -1.69 10.77
C ILE A 11 18.91 -0.50 11.05
N ILE A 12 18.38 0.12 9.98
CA ILE A 12 17.63 1.36 10.05
C ILE A 12 16.34 1.17 9.24
N PRO A 13 15.24 0.76 9.88
CA PRO A 13 13.94 0.74 9.22
C PRO A 13 13.50 2.18 8.91
N LEU A 14 13.28 2.50 7.64
CA LEU A 14 12.79 3.80 7.20
C LEU A 14 11.27 3.80 7.00
N GLY A 15 10.65 2.62 7.06
CA GLY A 15 9.21 2.38 6.98
C GLY A 15 8.87 0.92 7.21
N GLY A 16 7.58 0.57 7.19
CA GLY A 16 7.10 -0.82 7.29
C GLY A 16 7.01 -1.38 8.71
N LEU A 17 7.23 -0.56 9.73
CA LEU A 17 7.05 -0.94 11.13
C LEU A 17 5.88 -0.17 11.75
N GLU A 18 5.16 -0.84 12.65
CA GLU A 18 3.95 -0.34 13.33
C GLU A 18 2.80 -0.01 12.36
N GLN A 19 2.92 -0.42 11.10
CA GLN A 19 1.96 -0.22 10.02
C GLN A 19 2.05 -1.36 9.00
N ILE A 20 1.06 -1.45 8.11
CA ILE A 20 1.09 -2.31 6.92
C ILE A 20 1.48 -1.45 5.72
N GLY A 21 2.48 -1.91 4.96
CA GLY A 21 3.00 -1.20 3.79
C GLY A 21 4.24 -0.36 4.07
N MET A 22 4.71 0.37 3.05
CA MET A 22 5.94 1.20 3.08
C MET A 22 7.19 0.46 3.56
N ASN A 23 7.35 -0.79 3.19
CA ASN A 23 8.51 -1.57 3.62
C ASN A 23 9.80 -1.03 2.98
N ILE A 24 10.71 -0.55 3.81
CA ILE A 24 12.03 -0.07 3.41
C ILE A 24 12.98 -0.10 4.60
N THR A 25 14.10 -0.82 4.47
CA THR A 25 15.10 -0.93 5.53
C THR A 25 16.51 -0.72 4.98
N ALA A 26 17.26 0.18 5.57
CA ALA A 26 18.67 0.40 5.25
C ALA A 26 19.58 -0.44 6.15
N PHE A 27 20.54 -1.11 5.54
CA PHE A 27 21.65 -1.80 6.21
C PHE A 27 22.92 -1.02 5.94
N GLU A 28 23.54 -0.46 6.98
CA GLU A 28 24.75 0.33 6.85
C GLU A 28 25.93 -0.34 7.57
N PHE A 29 27.03 -0.43 6.87
CA PHE A 29 28.32 -0.80 7.43
C PHE A 29 29.42 0.05 6.79
N GLU A 30 30.06 0.91 7.59
CA GLU A 30 31.10 1.87 7.15
C GLU A 30 30.65 2.78 5.98
N ASP A 31 31.22 2.57 4.80
CA ASP A 31 30.97 3.33 3.56
C ASP A 31 29.94 2.71 2.64
N SER A 32 29.21 1.72 3.11
CA SER A 32 28.29 0.95 2.31
C SER A 32 26.90 0.91 2.94
N ILE A 33 25.88 1.29 2.17
CA ILE A 33 24.49 1.14 2.50
C ILE A 33 23.82 0.28 1.43
N VAL A 34 23.07 -0.73 1.86
CA VAL A 34 22.17 -1.49 1.02
C VAL A 34 20.75 -1.32 1.54
N VAL A 35 19.81 -1.12 0.64
CA VAL A 35 18.40 -0.92 1.01
C VAL A 35 17.61 -2.15 0.60
N VAL A 36 16.89 -2.73 1.55
CA VAL A 36 15.97 -3.85 1.31
C VAL A 36 14.57 -3.29 1.18
N ASP A 37 13.94 -3.56 0.03
CA ASP A 37 12.62 -3.12 -0.39
C ASP A 37 12.49 -1.59 -0.52
N CYS A 38 11.42 -1.13 -1.14
CA CYS A 38 11.06 0.27 -1.31
C CYS A 38 9.57 0.37 -1.67
N GLY A 39 8.73 0.11 -0.68
CA GLY A 39 7.31 -0.02 -0.82
C GLY A 39 6.54 1.29 -0.63
N LEU A 40 5.29 1.28 -1.08
CA LEU A 40 4.30 2.31 -0.77
C LEU A 40 3.30 1.80 0.27
N SER A 41 2.48 2.69 0.80
CA SER A 41 1.20 2.36 1.45
C SER A 41 0.05 3.10 0.77
N PHE A 42 -1.17 2.61 1.01
CA PHE A 42 -2.37 3.31 0.57
C PHE A 42 -2.74 4.40 1.59
N PRO A 43 -3.36 5.51 1.13
CA PRO A 43 -3.80 6.57 2.03
C PRO A 43 -4.91 6.08 2.97
N GLU A 44 -4.96 6.65 4.17
CA GLU A 44 -6.05 6.47 5.11
C GLU A 44 -7.30 7.27 4.66
N ASP A 45 -8.47 6.95 5.22
CA ASP A 45 -9.76 7.54 4.82
C ASP A 45 -9.81 9.07 5.00
N ASP A 46 -9.04 9.62 5.92
CA ASP A 46 -8.93 11.06 6.20
C ASP A 46 -7.94 11.79 5.28
N MET A 47 -7.11 11.07 4.52
CA MET A 47 -6.18 11.63 3.55
C MET A 47 -6.89 11.93 2.21
N LEU A 48 -7.84 12.87 2.24
CA LEU A 48 -8.69 13.20 1.10
C LEU A 48 -7.89 13.63 -0.13
N GLY A 49 -8.10 12.92 -1.26
CA GLY A 49 -7.48 13.24 -2.55
C GLY A 49 -6.01 12.81 -2.67
N ILE A 50 -5.50 12.01 -1.73
CA ILE A 50 -4.18 11.40 -1.83
C ILE A 50 -4.29 10.06 -2.57
N ASP A 51 -3.43 9.84 -3.55
CA ASP A 51 -3.40 8.61 -4.35
C ASP A 51 -2.62 7.50 -3.67
N LEU A 52 -1.47 7.85 -3.09
CA LEU A 52 -0.58 6.90 -2.39
C LEU A 52 0.39 7.62 -1.44
N VAL A 53 1.01 6.84 -0.56
CA VAL A 53 1.97 7.31 0.43
C VAL A 53 3.30 6.60 0.22
N ILE A 54 4.41 7.36 0.20
CA ILE A 54 5.76 6.82 0.06
C ILE A 54 6.64 7.19 1.25
N PRO A 55 7.72 6.43 1.53
CA PRO A 55 8.60 6.72 2.66
C PRO A 55 9.44 7.98 2.43
N ASP A 56 9.72 8.70 3.52
CA ASP A 56 10.75 9.73 3.54
C ASP A 56 12.14 9.08 3.45
N ILE A 57 12.87 9.41 2.40
CA ILE A 57 14.23 8.90 2.14
C ILE A 57 15.34 9.90 2.43
N THR A 58 15.07 10.92 3.25
CA THR A 58 16.04 11.98 3.57
C THR A 58 17.36 11.40 4.09
N TYR A 59 17.29 10.34 4.91
CA TYR A 59 18.49 9.63 5.35
C TYR A 59 19.33 9.08 4.19
N LEU A 60 18.70 8.43 3.22
CA LEU A 60 19.38 7.86 2.05
C LEU A 60 19.96 8.97 1.14
N LYS A 61 19.22 10.07 0.96
CA LYS A 61 19.69 11.23 0.18
C LYS A 61 20.93 11.86 0.78
N ASN A 62 20.94 12.06 2.09
CA ASN A 62 22.10 12.60 2.83
C ASN A 62 23.32 11.68 2.77
N ASN A 63 23.11 10.38 2.57
CA ASN A 63 24.14 9.36 2.47
C ASN A 63 24.24 8.73 1.07
N ALA A 64 23.80 9.42 0.01
CA ALA A 64 23.69 8.87 -1.35
C ALA A 64 24.99 8.25 -1.86
N HIS A 65 26.14 8.79 -1.50
CA HIS A 65 27.46 8.29 -1.89
C HIS A 65 27.77 6.89 -1.31
N LYS A 66 27.13 6.50 -0.22
CA LYS A 66 27.27 5.17 0.40
C LYS A 66 26.29 4.15 -0.18
N VAL A 67 25.15 4.57 -0.76
CA VAL A 67 24.09 3.67 -1.22
C VAL A 67 24.54 2.88 -2.45
N LYS A 68 24.61 1.55 -2.31
CA LYS A 68 25.09 0.62 -3.36
C LYS A 68 23.96 0.06 -4.22
N GLY A 69 22.72 0.08 -3.74
CA GLY A 69 21.55 -0.37 -4.49
C GLY A 69 20.37 -0.78 -3.61
N PHE A 70 19.24 -1.03 -4.29
CA PHE A 70 18.06 -1.66 -3.70
C PHE A 70 18.07 -3.16 -3.98
N VAL A 71 17.74 -3.95 -2.96
CA VAL A 71 17.57 -5.39 -3.05
C VAL A 71 16.13 -5.72 -2.68
N ILE A 72 15.37 -6.25 -3.62
CA ILE A 72 13.93 -6.41 -3.48
C ILE A 72 13.60 -7.87 -3.21
N THR A 73 12.79 -8.10 -2.18
CA THR A 73 12.36 -9.43 -1.76
C THR A 73 11.32 -10.02 -2.70
N HIS A 74 10.32 -9.24 -3.12
CA HIS A 74 9.26 -9.67 -4.03
C HIS A 74 8.50 -8.47 -4.63
N GLY A 75 7.53 -8.74 -5.52
CA GLY A 75 6.91 -7.73 -6.38
C GLY A 75 5.59 -7.14 -5.90
N HIS A 76 5.24 -7.18 -4.61
CA HIS A 76 4.07 -6.48 -4.08
C HIS A 76 4.29 -4.98 -3.98
N GLU A 77 3.20 -4.20 -4.03
CA GLU A 77 3.23 -2.74 -4.01
C GLU A 77 3.90 -2.16 -2.76
N ASP A 78 3.67 -2.77 -1.63
CA ASP A 78 4.24 -2.39 -0.35
C ASP A 78 5.74 -2.75 -0.20
N HIS A 79 6.35 -3.33 -1.27
CA HIS A 79 7.79 -3.61 -1.40
C HIS A 79 8.44 -2.96 -2.62
N ILE A 80 7.69 -2.63 -3.68
CA ILE A 80 8.26 -2.01 -4.90
C ILE A 80 7.60 -0.70 -5.30
N GLY A 81 6.47 -0.35 -4.70
CA GLY A 81 5.61 0.72 -5.22
C GLY A 81 6.21 2.12 -5.15
N ALA A 82 7.10 2.38 -4.20
CA ALA A 82 7.77 3.68 -4.09
C ALA A 82 9.02 3.82 -4.98
N LEU A 83 9.54 2.71 -5.57
CA LEU A 83 10.74 2.74 -6.40
C LEU A 83 10.74 3.83 -7.50
N PRO A 84 9.65 4.05 -8.27
CA PRO A 84 9.67 5.07 -9.32
C PRO A 84 9.87 6.48 -8.79
N TYR A 85 9.38 6.76 -7.60
CA TYR A 85 9.52 8.06 -6.95
C TYR A 85 10.92 8.25 -6.37
N VAL A 86 11.39 7.25 -5.64
CA VAL A 86 12.69 7.24 -4.97
C VAL A 86 13.85 7.25 -5.98
N LEU A 87 13.75 6.47 -7.06
CA LEU A 87 14.82 6.38 -8.08
C LEU A 87 14.95 7.64 -8.95
N LYS A 88 13.97 8.54 -8.95
CA LYS A 88 14.14 9.88 -9.54
C LYS A 88 15.18 10.72 -8.78
N GLU A 89 15.22 10.56 -7.47
CA GLU A 89 16.10 11.32 -6.57
C GLU A 89 17.40 10.56 -6.24
N LEU A 90 17.32 9.24 -6.16
CA LEU A 90 18.44 8.35 -5.80
C LEU A 90 18.57 7.24 -6.84
N ASN A 91 19.19 7.53 -7.97
CA ASN A 91 19.34 6.59 -9.09
C ASN A 91 20.48 5.59 -8.83
N VAL A 92 20.16 4.49 -8.16
CA VAL A 92 21.08 3.38 -7.88
C VAL A 92 20.53 2.08 -8.47
N PRO A 93 21.37 1.02 -8.66
CA PRO A 93 20.91 -0.25 -9.21
C PRO A 93 19.85 -0.94 -8.35
N VAL A 94 18.93 -1.66 -9.01
CA VAL A 94 17.90 -2.49 -8.37
C VAL A 94 18.19 -3.95 -8.69
N TYR A 95 18.15 -4.81 -7.66
CA TYR A 95 18.41 -6.24 -7.73
C TYR A 95 17.18 -7.01 -7.24
N ALA A 96 16.64 -7.91 -8.04
CA ALA A 96 15.51 -8.76 -7.66
C ALA A 96 15.44 -10.01 -8.55
N THR A 97 14.52 -10.90 -8.24
CA THR A 97 14.18 -12.05 -9.08
C THR A 97 13.51 -11.63 -10.39
N ARG A 98 13.39 -12.56 -11.32
CA ARG A 98 12.98 -12.28 -12.70
C ARG A 98 11.58 -11.67 -12.80
N LEU A 99 10.59 -12.25 -12.12
CA LEU A 99 9.22 -11.72 -12.13
C LEU A 99 9.17 -10.34 -11.45
N THR A 100 9.83 -10.19 -10.31
CA THR A 100 9.89 -8.91 -9.59
C THR A 100 10.50 -7.80 -10.44
N ILE A 101 11.62 -8.07 -11.16
CA ILE A 101 12.21 -7.09 -12.09
C ILE A 101 11.22 -6.71 -13.19
N ALA A 102 10.51 -7.66 -13.78
CA ALA A 102 9.55 -7.37 -14.83
C ALA A 102 8.39 -6.48 -14.33
N LEU A 103 7.90 -6.71 -13.11
CA LEU A 103 6.88 -5.85 -12.49
C LEU A 103 7.41 -4.44 -12.22
N ILE A 104 8.65 -4.32 -11.73
CA ILE A 104 9.32 -3.03 -11.55
C ILE A 104 9.47 -2.30 -12.91
N GLU A 105 9.78 -3.01 -13.99
CA GLU A 105 9.92 -2.42 -15.33
C GLU A 105 8.63 -1.77 -15.83
N HIS A 106 7.45 -2.35 -15.57
CA HIS A 106 6.17 -1.70 -15.87
C HIS A 106 6.05 -0.35 -15.17
N LYS A 107 6.34 -0.31 -13.87
CA LYS A 107 6.30 0.92 -13.08
C LYS A 107 7.30 1.98 -13.57
N LEU A 108 8.54 1.55 -13.83
CA LEU A 108 9.57 2.45 -14.36
C LEU A 108 9.22 3.00 -15.74
N LYS A 109 8.52 2.20 -16.57
CA LYS A 109 8.02 2.64 -17.88
C LYS A 109 6.96 3.73 -17.76
N GLU A 110 6.00 3.58 -16.83
CA GLU A 110 4.96 4.57 -16.56
C GLU A 110 5.56 5.92 -16.10
N HIS A 111 6.67 5.88 -15.39
CA HIS A 111 7.40 7.06 -14.91
C HIS A 111 8.55 7.53 -15.82
N ASN A 112 8.71 6.97 -17.03
CA ASN A 112 9.79 7.27 -17.98
C ASN A 112 11.21 7.01 -17.46
N LEU A 113 11.37 6.11 -16.50
CA LEU A 113 12.65 5.77 -15.86
C LEU A 113 13.29 4.49 -16.39
N LEU A 114 12.62 3.75 -17.28
CA LEU A 114 13.07 2.43 -17.73
C LEU A 114 14.49 2.45 -18.34
N LYS A 115 14.87 3.52 -19.01
CA LYS A 115 16.19 3.63 -19.67
C LYS A 115 17.30 4.11 -18.72
N SER A 116 16.97 4.83 -17.65
CA SER A 116 17.94 5.45 -16.73
C SER A 116 18.31 4.57 -15.56
N VAL A 117 17.43 3.66 -15.12
CA VAL A 117 17.64 2.79 -13.95
C VAL A 117 18.28 1.47 -14.35
N LYS A 118 19.37 1.11 -13.70
CA LYS A 118 20.01 -0.20 -13.85
C LYS A 118 19.24 -1.25 -13.05
N ARG A 119 18.79 -2.32 -13.72
CA ARG A 119 18.12 -3.45 -13.11
C ARG A 119 18.95 -4.72 -13.34
N LYS A 120 19.02 -5.56 -12.33
CA LYS A 120 19.78 -6.83 -12.39
C LYS A 120 18.93 -7.96 -11.85
N VAL A 121 18.68 -8.94 -12.68
CA VAL A 121 17.99 -10.18 -12.30
C VAL A 121 18.95 -11.06 -11.51
N VAL A 122 18.50 -11.55 -10.36
CA VAL A 122 19.20 -12.50 -9.49
C VAL A 122 18.35 -13.76 -9.38
N LYS A 123 18.97 -14.93 -9.36
CA LYS A 123 18.27 -16.21 -9.14
C LYS A 123 18.38 -16.64 -7.68
N HIS A 124 17.43 -17.43 -7.22
CA HIS A 124 17.53 -18.09 -5.92
C HIS A 124 18.83 -18.91 -5.83
N GLY A 125 19.47 -18.90 -4.68
CA GLY A 125 20.80 -19.50 -4.45
C GLY A 125 21.98 -18.65 -4.92
N GLN A 126 21.76 -17.58 -5.68
CA GLN A 126 22.83 -16.65 -6.06
C GLN A 126 23.11 -15.62 -4.97
N SER A 127 24.37 -15.18 -4.92
CA SER A 127 24.80 -14.06 -4.10
C SER A 127 25.29 -12.91 -4.96
N ILE A 128 25.08 -11.68 -4.48
CA ILE A 128 25.60 -10.44 -5.06
C ILE A 128 26.48 -9.73 -4.04
N ASN A 129 27.48 -8.99 -4.52
CA ASN A 129 28.35 -8.17 -3.66
C ASN A 129 28.02 -6.69 -3.87
N LEU A 130 27.72 -5.99 -2.78
CA LEU A 130 27.36 -4.57 -2.75
C LEU A 130 28.17 -3.86 -1.66
N GLY A 131 29.32 -3.31 -2.03
CA GLY A 131 30.27 -2.74 -1.07
C GLY A 131 30.73 -3.77 -0.05
N LYS A 132 30.49 -3.52 1.22
CA LYS A 132 30.85 -4.42 2.33
C LYS A 132 29.87 -5.58 2.53
N PHE A 133 28.78 -5.62 1.78
CA PHE A 133 27.76 -6.63 1.91
C PHE A 133 27.85 -7.69 0.79
N ARG A 134 27.63 -8.96 1.17
CA ARG A 134 27.29 -10.04 0.26
C ARG A 134 25.87 -10.50 0.58
N ILE A 135 24.99 -10.47 -0.39
CA ILE A 135 23.57 -10.77 -0.20
C ILE A 135 23.19 -11.99 -1.03
N GLU A 136 22.64 -12.99 -0.38
CA GLU A 136 22.16 -14.23 -0.99
C GLU A 136 20.65 -14.24 -1.02
N PHE A 137 20.08 -14.60 -2.17
CA PHE A 137 18.64 -14.75 -2.37
C PHE A 137 18.23 -16.20 -2.07
N ILE A 138 17.34 -16.39 -1.09
CA ILE A 138 16.85 -17.69 -0.66
C ILE A 138 15.43 -17.85 -1.14
N LYS A 139 15.09 -19.00 -1.74
CA LYS A 139 13.72 -19.29 -2.17
C LYS A 139 12.77 -19.33 -0.99
N THR A 140 11.69 -18.55 -1.08
CA THR A 140 10.55 -18.62 -0.15
C THR A 140 9.23 -18.72 -0.91
N ASN A 141 8.13 -19.00 -0.23
CA ASN A 141 6.78 -18.95 -0.79
C ASN A 141 6.01 -17.79 -0.18
N HIS A 142 5.23 -17.13 -1.00
CA HIS A 142 4.32 -16.07 -0.62
C HIS A 142 3.08 -16.12 -1.53
N SER A 143 2.22 -15.10 -1.50
CA SER A 143 1.08 -14.95 -2.42
C SER A 143 1.45 -14.44 -3.82
N ILE A 144 2.73 -14.26 -4.09
CA ILE A 144 3.30 -13.91 -5.39
C ILE A 144 4.46 -14.87 -5.71
N ALA A 145 4.60 -15.24 -6.97
CA ALA A 145 5.70 -16.07 -7.41
C ALA A 145 7.06 -15.34 -7.27
N ASP A 146 8.14 -16.11 -7.20
CA ASP A 146 9.52 -15.60 -7.15
C ASP A 146 9.88 -14.79 -5.89
N ALA A 147 9.13 -14.92 -4.79
CA ALA A 147 9.47 -14.30 -3.53
C ALA A 147 10.78 -14.86 -2.96
N SER A 148 11.55 -14.00 -2.28
CA SER A 148 12.87 -14.31 -1.73
C SER A 148 12.98 -13.84 -0.28
N ALA A 149 13.56 -14.68 0.56
CA ALA A 149 14.25 -14.24 1.76
C ALA A 149 15.70 -13.86 1.42
N LEU A 150 16.35 -13.10 2.27
CA LEU A 150 17.71 -12.62 2.05
C LEU A 150 18.61 -13.02 3.21
N ALA A 151 19.80 -13.59 2.91
CA ALA A 151 20.88 -13.66 3.88
C ALA A 151 21.90 -12.56 3.56
N ILE A 152 22.00 -11.61 4.48
CA ILE A 152 22.82 -10.39 4.37
C ILE A 152 24.08 -10.61 5.20
N TYR A 153 25.20 -10.87 4.53
CA TYR A 153 26.50 -11.07 5.14
C TYR A 153 27.23 -9.74 5.21
N SER A 154 27.67 -9.38 6.39
CA SER A 154 28.53 -8.23 6.66
C SER A 154 29.73 -8.66 7.49
N PRO A 155 30.77 -7.81 7.65
CA PRO A 155 31.87 -8.11 8.56
C PRO A 155 31.47 -8.25 10.04
N ALA A 156 30.30 -7.72 10.44
CA ALA A 156 29.75 -7.84 11.79
C ALA A 156 28.98 -9.15 12.02
N GLY A 157 28.61 -9.88 10.95
CA GLY A 157 27.85 -11.11 11.05
C GLY A 157 26.75 -11.23 9.98
N ILE A 158 25.91 -12.25 10.11
CA ILE A 158 24.85 -12.59 9.16
C ILE A 158 23.52 -12.10 9.71
N VAL A 159 22.77 -11.33 8.91
CA VAL A 159 21.36 -11.04 9.15
C VAL A 159 20.51 -11.80 8.14
N VAL A 160 19.48 -12.48 8.62
CA VAL A 160 18.47 -13.09 7.77
C VAL A 160 17.23 -12.20 7.77
N HIS A 161 16.76 -11.80 6.58
CA HIS A 161 15.50 -11.11 6.38
C HIS A 161 14.56 -12.04 5.63
N THR A 162 13.44 -12.42 6.23
CA THR A 162 12.53 -13.41 5.60
C THR A 162 11.85 -12.89 4.34
N GLY A 163 11.75 -11.54 4.18
CA GLY A 163 10.70 -10.98 3.35
C GLY A 163 9.35 -11.46 3.85
N ASP A 164 8.33 -11.32 3.05
CA ASP A 164 7.03 -11.91 3.31
C ASP A 164 7.06 -13.39 2.93
N PHE A 165 6.58 -14.25 3.84
CA PHE A 165 6.69 -15.68 3.59
C PHE A 165 5.56 -16.50 4.21
N LYS A 166 5.39 -17.69 3.68
CA LYS A 166 4.71 -18.83 4.33
C LYS A 166 5.47 -20.11 4.05
N VAL A 167 5.17 -21.16 4.79
CA VAL A 167 5.72 -22.50 4.53
C VAL A 167 4.71 -23.31 3.75
N ASP A 168 4.83 -23.32 2.42
CA ASP A 168 3.97 -24.13 1.55
C ASP A 168 4.77 -25.31 0.99
N TYR A 169 4.46 -26.51 1.46
CA TYR A 169 5.13 -27.74 0.99
C TYR A 169 4.63 -28.21 -0.37
N THR A 170 3.51 -27.68 -0.82
CA THR A 170 2.84 -28.08 -2.07
C THR A 170 2.40 -26.85 -2.87
N PRO A 171 3.33 -25.94 -3.23
CA PRO A 171 2.97 -24.74 -3.96
C PRO A 171 2.31 -25.07 -5.29
N VAL A 172 1.54 -24.13 -5.84
CA VAL A 172 0.87 -24.31 -7.14
C VAL A 172 1.89 -24.31 -8.27
N PHE A 173 2.88 -23.41 -8.18
CA PHE A 173 3.95 -23.28 -9.16
C PHE A 173 5.33 -23.19 -8.47
N GLY A 174 6.33 -23.79 -9.11
CA GLY A 174 7.72 -23.79 -8.64
C GLY A 174 7.96 -24.67 -7.41
N ASP A 175 9.06 -24.41 -6.74
CA ASP A 175 9.54 -25.19 -5.60
C ASP A 175 9.01 -24.64 -4.27
N ALA A 176 8.96 -25.50 -3.25
CA ALA A 176 8.69 -25.12 -1.88
C ALA A 176 9.81 -24.20 -1.33
N ILE A 177 9.53 -23.55 -0.21
CA ILE A 177 10.52 -22.76 0.54
C ILE A 177 11.77 -23.60 0.86
N ASP A 178 12.95 -23.03 0.67
CA ASP A 178 14.23 -23.72 0.90
C ASP A 178 14.59 -23.74 2.41
N LEU A 179 13.86 -24.54 3.16
CA LEU A 179 14.09 -24.71 4.62
C LEU A 179 15.47 -25.27 4.91
N GLN A 180 16.03 -26.10 4.02
CA GLN A 180 17.39 -26.63 4.18
C GLN A 180 18.40 -25.49 4.20
N ARG A 181 18.24 -24.50 3.32
CA ARG A 181 19.16 -23.36 3.25
C ARG A 181 19.10 -22.50 4.49
N PHE A 182 17.93 -22.28 5.06
CA PHE A 182 17.79 -21.59 6.36
C PHE A 182 18.57 -22.34 7.46
N GLY A 183 18.45 -23.66 7.55
CA GLY A 183 19.21 -24.46 8.51
C GLY A 183 20.72 -24.43 8.28
N GLU A 184 21.19 -24.45 7.01
CA GLU A 184 22.60 -24.34 6.67
C GLU A 184 23.19 -22.98 7.07
N ILE A 185 22.40 -21.90 6.91
CA ILE A 185 22.81 -20.56 7.35
C ILE A 185 22.81 -20.47 8.87
N GLY A 186 21.81 -21.06 9.54
CA GLY A 186 21.76 -21.16 11.00
C GLY A 186 23.02 -21.79 11.60
N LYS A 187 23.55 -22.86 10.99
CA LYS A 187 24.81 -23.51 11.42
C LYS A 187 26.05 -22.62 11.32
N LYS A 188 26.01 -21.55 10.51
CA LYS A 188 27.14 -20.60 10.41
C LYS A 188 27.13 -19.55 11.50
N GLY A 189 26.06 -19.48 12.30
CA GLY A 189 25.81 -18.43 13.29
C GLY A 189 25.14 -17.22 12.65
N VAL A 190 23.91 -16.93 13.09
CA VAL A 190 23.11 -15.79 12.61
C VAL A 190 23.05 -14.74 13.71
N LEU A 191 23.47 -13.52 13.36
CA LEU A 191 23.48 -12.40 14.27
C LEU A 191 22.05 -11.93 14.57
N ALA A 192 21.23 -11.71 13.54
CA ALA A 192 19.84 -11.27 13.69
C ALA A 192 18.92 -11.91 12.67
N LEU A 193 17.66 -12.12 13.08
CA LEU A 193 16.56 -12.51 12.20
C LEU A 193 15.53 -11.38 12.17
N MET A 194 15.32 -10.81 10.98
CA MET A 194 14.21 -9.92 10.67
C MET A 194 13.10 -10.76 10.02
N CYS A 195 11.99 -10.93 10.72
CA CYS A 195 10.97 -11.90 10.35
C CYS A 195 9.58 -11.25 10.20
N ASP A 196 8.85 -11.60 9.15
CA ASP A 196 7.47 -11.20 8.87
C ASP A 196 6.55 -11.48 10.07
N SER A 197 5.77 -10.48 10.48
CA SER A 197 4.91 -10.53 11.66
C SER A 197 3.41 -10.51 11.33
N THR A 198 3.03 -10.36 10.07
CA THR A 198 1.64 -10.08 9.65
C THR A 198 0.61 -11.04 10.24
N ASN A 199 0.93 -12.33 10.34
CA ASN A 199 0.04 -13.33 10.94
C ASN A 199 0.55 -13.88 12.28
N ALA A 200 1.44 -13.21 12.98
CA ALA A 200 2.02 -13.67 14.25
C ALA A 200 0.98 -13.88 15.38
N GLU A 201 -0.20 -13.27 15.28
CA GLU A 201 -1.31 -13.51 16.21
C GLU A 201 -2.05 -14.83 15.95
N ARG A 202 -1.88 -15.44 14.76
CA ARG A 202 -2.61 -16.63 14.33
C ARG A 202 -1.85 -17.89 14.71
N LYS A 203 -2.51 -18.77 15.44
CA LYS A 203 -1.97 -20.10 15.81
C LYS A 203 -1.94 -21.03 14.60
N GLY A 204 -1.05 -22.03 14.66
CA GLY A 204 -0.96 -23.08 13.64
C GLY A 204 -0.17 -22.67 12.40
N PHE A 205 -0.57 -23.21 11.27
CA PHE A 205 0.08 -23.06 9.97
C PHE A 205 -0.86 -22.38 8.97
N THR A 206 -0.29 -21.67 8.04
CA THR A 206 -1.01 -21.17 6.87
C THR A 206 -1.26 -22.32 5.88
N MET A 207 -2.47 -22.43 5.37
CA MET A 207 -2.81 -23.46 4.40
C MET A 207 -2.07 -23.25 3.07
N SER A 208 -1.84 -24.37 2.34
CA SER A 208 -1.30 -24.31 0.98
C SER A 208 -2.25 -23.57 0.04
N GLU A 209 -1.69 -22.76 -0.87
CA GLU A 209 -2.45 -22.07 -1.92
C GLU A 209 -3.24 -23.08 -2.79
N ARG A 210 -2.74 -24.29 -2.95
CA ARG A 210 -3.42 -25.37 -3.69
C ARG A 210 -4.81 -25.74 -3.15
N THR A 211 -5.09 -25.45 -1.88
CA THR A 211 -6.41 -25.72 -1.30
C THR A 211 -7.51 -24.85 -1.92
N VAL A 212 -7.18 -23.65 -2.37
CA VAL A 212 -8.13 -22.74 -3.04
C VAL A 212 -8.60 -23.31 -4.38
N GLY A 213 -7.73 -24.07 -5.08
CA GLY A 213 -8.11 -24.73 -6.33
C GLY A 213 -9.28 -25.71 -6.17
N LYS A 214 -9.35 -26.42 -5.04
CA LYS A 214 -10.50 -27.29 -4.74
C LYS A 214 -11.79 -26.49 -4.51
N THR A 215 -11.68 -25.34 -3.85
CA THR A 215 -12.82 -24.42 -3.69
C THR A 215 -13.31 -23.92 -5.03
N PHE A 216 -12.42 -23.53 -5.96
CA PHE A 216 -12.80 -23.14 -7.31
C PHE A 216 -13.49 -24.29 -8.05
N ASP A 217 -12.93 -25.50 -8.01
CA ASP A 217 -13.56 -26.67 -8.64
C ASP A 217 -15.00 -26.91 -8.14
N ASN A 218 -15.24 -26.75 -6.83
CA ASN A 218 -16.59 -26.85 -6.26
C ASN A 218 -17.50 -25.71 -6.77
N ILE A 219 -17.04 -24.47 -6.74
CA ILE A 219 -17.80 -23.32 -7.26
C ILE A 219 -18.18 -23.52 -8.72
N PHE A 220 -17.23 -23.96 -9.56
CA PHE A 220 -17.50 -24.21 -10.98
C PHE A 220 -18.47 -25.38 -11.21
N ALA A 221 -18.44 -26.41 -10.33
CA ALA A 221 -19.36 -27.53 -10.38
C ALA A 221 -20.78 -27.16 -9.96
N GLU A 222 -20.94 -26.29 -8.97
CA GLU A 222 -22.24 -25.83 -8.46
C GLU A 222 -22.88 -24.78 -9.38
N HIS A 223 -22.09 -23.88 -9.95
CA HIS A 223 -22.56 -22.74 -10.76
C HIS A 223 -22.40 -22.99 -12.28
N LYS A 224 -22.81 -24.17 -12.77
CA LYS A 224 -22.63 -24.57 -14.19
C LYS A 224 -23.36 -23.68 -15.20
N ASN A 225 -24.46 -23.07 -14.78
CA ASN A 225 -25.37 -22.35 -15.67
C ASN A 225 -25.19 -20.82 -15.60
N THR A 226 -24.29 -20.32 -14.78
CA THR A 226 -24.09 -18.89 -14.54
C THR A 226 -22.76 -18.40 -15.09
N ARG A 227 -22.64 -17.11 -15.37
CA ARG A 227 -21.36 -16.45 -15.57
C ARG A 227 -20.66 -16.33 -14.22
N ILE A 228 -19.38 -16.64 -14.20
CA ILE A 228 -18.56 -16.55 -12.97
C ILE A 228 -17.61 -15.34 -13.08
N ILE A 229 -17.60 -14.49 -12.07
CA ILE A 229 -16.71 -13.33 -11.95
C ILE A 229 -15.89 -13.51 -10.68
N ILE A 230 -14.56 -13.57 -10.80
CA ILE A 230 -13.67 -13.80 -9.67
C ILE A 230 -12.77 -12.59 -9.47
N ALA A 231 -12.92 -11.93 -8.33
CA ALA A 231 -12.07 -10.81 -7.92
C ALA A 231 -10.94 -11.32 -7.03
N THR A 232 -9.71 -10.97 -7.40
CA THR A 232 -8.50 -11.35 -6.65
C THR A 232 -7.42 -10.29 -6.78
N PHE A 233 -6.33 -10.43 -6.02
CA PHE A 233 -5.14 -9.60 -6.21
C PHE A 233 -4.47 -9.90 -7.53
N ALA A 234 -4.10 -8.86 -8.26
CA ALA A 234 -3.43 -8.99 -9.56
C ALA A 234 -2.08 -9.73 -9.45
N SER A 235 -1.39 -9.57 -8.34
CA SER A 235 -0.08 -10.17 -8.06
C SER A 235 -0.14 -11.67 -7.76
N ASN A 236 -1.31 -12.21 -7.40
CA ASN A 236 -1.44 -13.63 -7.03
C ASN A 236 -1.57 -14.52 -8.28
N VAL A 237 -0.44 -14.72 -8.96
CA VAL A 237 -0.33 -15.51 -10.19
C VAL A 237 -0.76 -16.97 -9.97
N ASP A 238 -0.43 -17.55 -8.82
CA ASP A 238 -0.82 -18.91 -8.44
C ASP A 238 -2.34 -19.08 -8.35
N ARG A 239 -3.03 -18.07 -7.81
CA ARG A 239 -4.49 -18.02 -7.74
C ARG A 239 -5.12 -17.97 -9.12
N VAL A 240 -4.58 -17.10 -9.98
CA VAL A 240 -5.04 -16.98 -11.38
C VAL A 240 -4.79 -18.29 -12.14
N GLN A 241 -3.64 -18.96 -11.92
CA GLN A 241 -3.38 -20.28 -12.52
C GLN A 241 -4.46 -21.30 -12.13
N GLN A 242 -4.85 -21.33 -10.87
CA GLN A 242 -5.89 -22.25 -10.39
C GLN A 242 -7.26 -21.94 -10.99
N ILE A 243 -7.60 -20.64 -11.13
CA ILE A 243 -8.84 -20.22 -11.81
C ILE A 243 -8.83 -20.68 -13.28
N ILE A 244 -7.73 -20.46 -14.00
CA ILE A 244 -7.58 -20.90 -15.39
C ILE A 244 -7.67 -22.41 -15.52
N ASN A 245 -7.06 -23.18 -14.61
CA ASN A 245 -7.13 -24.63 -14.60
C ASN A 245 -8.58 -25.12 -14.40
N SER A 246 -9.31 -24.54 -13.45
CA SER A 246 -10.73 -24.87 -13.23
C SER A 246 -11.59 -24.46 -14.44
N ALA A 247 -11.37 -23.29 -15.01
CA ALA A 247 -12.07 -22.85 -16.21
C ALA A 247 -11.86 -23.82 -17.38
N TYR A 248 -10.61 -24.21 -17.65
CA TYR A 248 -10.28 -25.18 -18.68
C TYR A 248 -10.96 -26.54 -18.43
N LYS A 249 -10.90 -27.04 -17.20
CA LYS A 249 -11.54 -28.32 -16.78
C LYS A 249 -13.05 -28.32 -17.04
N TYR A 250 -13.71 -27.17 -16.83
CA TYR A 250 -15.17 -27.02 -17.04
C TYR A 250 -15.54 -26.45 -18.42
N GLY A 251 -14.61 -26.38 -19.37
CA GLY A 251 -14.85 -25.94 -20.74
C GLY A 251 -15.21 -24.45 -20.88
N ARG A 252 -14.75 -23.62 -19.94
CA ARG A 252 -15.03 -22.18 -19.93
C ARG A 252 -13.88 -21.36 -20.49
N LYS A 253 -14.20 -20.17 -21.01
CA LYS A 253 -13.24 -19.16 -21.44
C LYS A 253 -12.96 -18.17 -20.33
N CYS A 254 -11.69 -17.85 -20.11
CA CYS A 254 -11.25 -16.83 -19.17
C CYS A 254 -11.07 -15.48 -19.87
N VAL A 255 -11.53 -14.43 -19.21
CA VAL A 255 -11.30 -13.04 -19.60
C VAL A 255 -10.63 -12.36 -18.42
N VAL A 256 -9.58 -11.59 -18.68
CA VAL A 256 -8.87 -10.82 -17.65
C VAL A 256 -9.24 -9.33 -17.77
N GLU A 257 -9.68 -8.71 -16.68
CA GLU A 257 -10.09 -7.31 -16.67
C GLU A 257 -9.47 -6.54 -15.49
N GLY A 258 -9.05 -5.32 -15.78
CA GLY A 258 -8.30 -4.44 -14.89
C GLY A 258 -6.85 -4.29 -15.34
N ARG A 259 -6.37 -3.04 -15.44
CA ARG A 259 -5.06 -2.71 -16.01
C ARG A 259 -3.91 -3.47 -15.34
N SER A 260 -3.86 -3.46 -14.02
CA SER A 260 -2.83 -4.16 -13.24
C SER A 260 -2.91 -5.67 -13.44
N MET A 261 -4.13 -6.24 -13.47
CA MET A 261 -4.34 -7.67 -13.69
C MET A 261 -3.81 -8.10 -15.08
N VAL A 262 -4.19 -7.38 -16.14
CA VAL A 262 -3.72 -7.66 -17.50
C VAL A 262 -2.19 -7.57 -17.58
N ASN A 263 -1.58 -6.54 -17.01
CA ASN A 263 -0.12 -6.36 -17.04
C ASN A 263 0.61 -7.50 -16.32
N VAL A 264 0.16 -7.87 -15.11
CA VAL A 264 0.82 -8.94 -14.34
C VAL A 264 0.63 -10.29 -15.01
N ILE A 265 -0.58 -10.61 -15.46
CA ILE A 265 -0.88 -11.91 -16.07
C ILE A 265 -0.17 -12.11 -17.40
N SER A 266 -0.15 -11.09 -18.29
CA SER A 266 0.63 -11.18 -19.54
C SER A 266 2.12 -11.37 -19.28
N THR A 267 2.67 -10.60 -18.33
CA THR A 267 4.09 -10.72 -17.93
C THR A 267 4.39 -12.11 -17.35
N ALA A 268 3.53 -12.61 -16.45
CA ALA A 268 3.71 -13.93 -15.85
C ALA A 268 3.64 -15.05 -16.92
N ALA A 269 2.74 -14.95 -17.88
CA ALA A 269 2.63 -15.89 -18.98
C ALA A 269 3.87 -15.84 -19.90
N GLU A 270 4.32 -14.67 -20.31
CA GLU A 270 5.52 -14.48 -21.14
C GLU A 270 6.79 -15.03 -20.47
N LEU A 271 6.90 -14.88 -19.16
CA LEU A 271 8.04 -15.36 -18.37
C LEU A 271 7.94 -16.85 -17.97
N GLY A 272 6.80 -17.50 -18.25
CA GLY A 272 6.57 -18.92 -17.95
C GLY A 272 6.16 -19.21 -16.51
N TYR A 273 5.69 -18.20 -15.74
CA TYR A 273 5.10 -18.39 -14.40
C TYR A 273 3.62 -18.75 -14.46
N LEU A 274 2.98 -18.63 -15.61
CA LEU A 274 1.59 -18.98 -15.86
C LEU A 274 1.50 -19.88 -17.08
N ASN A 275 0.85 -21.02 -16.95
CA ASN A 275 0.54 -21.92 -18.05
C ASN A 275 -0.92 -21.74 -18.47
N VAL A 276 -1.11 -21.19 -19.66
CA VAL A 276 -2.44 -20.95 -20.22
C VAL A 276 -2.71 -22.00 -21.31
N PRO A 277 -3.66 -22.95 -21.10
CA PRO A 277 -4.05 -23.89 -22.13
C PRO A 277 -4.58 -23.17 -23.37
N GLU A 278 -4.34 -23.72 -24.56
CA GLU A 278 -4.80 -23.13 -25.81
C GLU A 278 -6.29 -22.82 -25.80
N ASN A 279 -6.64 -21.68 -26.38
CA ASN A 279 -8.02 -21.21 -26.49
C ASN A 279 -8.79 -21.03 -25.14
N THR A 280 -8.09 -20.97 -24.00
CA THR A 280 -8.75 -20.74 -22.70
C THR A 280 -8.85 -19.26 -22.36
N LEU A 281 -7.79 -18.48 -22.59
CA LEU A 281 -7.78 -17.03 -22.38
C LEU A 281 -8.23 -16.32 -23.66
N ILE A 282 -9.20 -15.43 -23.54
CA ILE A 282 -9.74 -14.62 -24.64
C ILE A 282 -9.76 -13.14 -24.26
N GLU A 283 -9.78 -12.28 -25.27
CA GLU A 283 -9.92 -10.84 -25.08
C GLU A 283 -11.33 -10.45 -24.60
N LEU A 284 -11.42 -9.36 -23.84
CA LEU A 284 -12.69 -8.88 -23.28
C LEU A 284 -13.76 -8.68 -24.37
N ASP A 285 -13.39 -8.16 -25.54
CA ASP A 285 -14.31 -7.91 -26.65
C ASP A 285 -14.85 -9.21 -27.29
N GLN A 286 -14.15 -10.32 -27.12
CA GLN A 286 -14.60 -11.64 -27.60
C GLN A 286 -15.60 -12.31 -26.64
N MET A 287 -15.72 -11.82 -25.40
CA MET A 287 -16.64 -12.38 -24.40
C MET A 287 -18.09 -12.50 -24.91
N LYS A 288 -18.55 -11.52 -25.70
CA LYS A 288 -19.90 -11.52 -26.30
C LYS A 288 -20.18 -12.68 -27.25
N ASN A 289 -19.16 -13.38 -27.72
CA ASN A 289 -19.30 -14.52 -28.64
C ASN A 289 -19.57 -15.84 -27.92
N TYR A 290 -19.57 -15.83 -26.58
CA TYR A 290 -19.78 -17.01 -25.75
C TYR A 290 -21.01 -16.83 -24.86
N PRO A 291 -21.79 -17.89 -24.59
CA PRO A 291 -22.87 -17.83 -23.63
C PRO A 291 -22.32 -17.60 -22.21
N ASP A 292 -23.10 -16.97 -21.35
CA ASP A 292 -22.67 -16.57 -20.00
C ASP A 292 -22.10 -17.73 -19.19
N ASN A 293 -22.68 -18.92 -19.27
CA ASN A 293 -22.21 -20.12 -18.59
C ASN A 293 -20.88 -20.69 -19.11
N GLN A 294 -20.34 -20.16 -20.19
CA GLN A 294 -19.02 -20.48 -20.71
C GLN A 294 -17.95 -19.41 -20.40
N VAL A 295 -18.30 -18.38 -19.66
CA VAL A 295 -17.40 -17.25 -19.37
C VAL A 295 -17.01 -17.22 -17.90
N VAL A 296 -15.73 -16.99 -17.66
CA VAL A 296 -15.13 -16.64 -16.37
C VAL A 296 -14.40 -15.32 -16.53
N LEU A 297 -14.77 -14.33 -15.73
CA LEU A 297 -14.10 -13.04 -15.68
C LEU A 297 -13.18 -12.99 -14.46
N ILE A 298 -11.89 -12.77 -14.65
CA ILE A 298 -10.90 -12.58 -13.59
C ILE A 298 -10.62 -11.08 -13.49
N THR A 299 -10.83 -10.47 -12.32
CA THR A 299 -10.82 -9.02 -12.21
C THR A 299 -10.16 -8.52 -10.92
N THR A 300 -9.78 -7.24 -10.92
CA THR A 300 -9.37 -6.49 -9.73
C THR A 300 -10.59 -5.93 -8.99
N GLY A 301 -10.36 -5.37 -7.79
CA GLY A 301 -11.40 -4.71 -6.98
C GLY A 301 -11.90 -5.55 -5.82
N SER A 302 -11.14 -6.57 -5.46
CA SER A 302 -11.45 -7.41 -4.29
C SER A 302 -11.29 -6.68 -2.95
N GLN A 303 -10.71 -5.48 -2.93
CA GLN A 303 -10.55 -4.61 -1.76
C GLN A 303 -11.55 -3.44 -1.74
N GLY A 304 -12.47 -3.38 -2.71
CA GLY A 304 -13.49 -2.34 -2.78
C GLY A 304 -12.98 -0.97 -3.26
N GLU A 305 -11.78 -0.92 -3.83
CA GLU A 305 -11.21 0.31 -4.39
C GLU A 305 -12.14 0.87 -5.49
N SER A 306 -12.52 2.13 -5.36
CA SER A 306 -13.55 2.75 -6.21
C SER A 306 -13.24 2.72 -7.71
N MET A 307 -11.96 2.81 -8.07
CA MET A 307 -11.49 2.81 -9.45
C MET A 307 -11.20 1.42 -10.01
N ALA A 308 -11.24 0.37 -9.18
CA ALA A 308 -11.01 -1.00 -9.63
C ALA A 308 -12.16 -1.54 -10.50
N ALA A 309 -11.87 -2.55 -11.30
CA ALA A 309 -12.81 -3.03 -12.30
C ALA A 309 -14.12 -3.56 -11.70
N LEU A 310 -14.06 -4.39 -10.64
CA LEU A 310 -15.27 -4.92 -9.99
C LEU A 310 -16.12 -3.80 -9.36
N SER A 311 -15.52 -2.83 -8.68
CA SER A 311 -16.25 -1.70 -8.08
C SER A 311 -16.97 -0.87 -9.14
N ARG A 312 -16.32 -0.64 -10.30
CA ARG A 312 -16.93 0.04 -11.43
C ARG A 312 -18.08 -0.78 -12.06
N MET A 313 -17.97 -2.12 -12.09
CA MET A 313 -19.06 -3.01 -12.52
C MET A 313 -20.24 -2.94 -11.54
N ALA A 314 -19.96 -2.99 -10.25
CA ALA A 314 -20.96 -2.87 -9.19
C ALA A 314 -21.70 -1.54 -9.24
N ALA A 315 -21.00 -0.44 -9.51
CA ALA A 315 -21.58 0.91 -9.64
C ALA A 315 -22.21 1.22 -11.02
N ASN A 316 -22.23 0.28 -11.99
CA ASN A 316 -22.69 0.47 -13.38
C ASN A 316 -21.91 1.52 -14.19
N ILE A 317 -20.67 1.82 -13.82
CA ILE A 317 -19.80 2.76 -14.55
C ILE A 317 -18.72 2.06 -15.38
N HIS A 318 -18.68 0.73 -15.37
CA HIS A 318 -17.79 -0.04 -16.23
C HIS A 318 -18.30 -0.06 -17.68
N LYS A 319 -17.44 0.35 -18.63
CA LYS A 319 -17.84 0.62 -20.02
C LYS A 319 -18.27 -0.63 -20.81
N LYS A 320 -17.72 -1.81 -20.50
CA LYS A 320 -17.87 -3.03 -21.32
C LYS A 320 -18.56 -4.19 -20.59
N VAL A 321 -18.54 -4.21 -19.26
CA VAL A 321 -19.11 -5.29 -18.46
C VAL A 321 -20.15 -4.75 -17.51
N GLN A 322 -21.34 -5.35 -17.54
CA GLN A 322 -22.43 -5.09 -16.60
C GLN A 322 -22.72 -6.34 -15.79
N ILE A 323 -23.03 -6.17 -14.52
CA ILE A 323 -23.49 -7.25 -13.65
C ILE A 323 -24.93 -7.58 -14.03
N LYS A 324 -25.22 -8.88 -14.18
CA LYS A 324 -26.53 -9.42 -14.53
C LYS A 324 -27.13 -10.17 -13.34
N PRO A 325 -28.45 -10.19 -13.19
CA PRO A 325 -29.10 -11.11 -12.26
C PRO A 325 -28.69 -12.56 -12.56
N GLY A 326 -28.29 -13.29 -11.51
CA GLY A 326 -27.80 -14.66 -11.62
C GLY A 326 -26.32 -14.81 -11.92
N ASP A 327 -25.54 -13.72 -12.07
CA ASP A 327 -24.08 -13.82 -12.09
C ASP A 327 -23.56 -14.36 -10.73
N THR A 328 -22.57 -15.19 -10.76
CA THR A 328 -21.84 -15.63 -9.56
C THR A 328 -20.58 -14.80 -9.41
N VAL A 329 -20.49 -14.03 -8.33
CA VAL A 329 -19.31 -13.18 -8.03
C VAL A 329 -18.55 -13.72 -6.84
N VAL A 330 -17.28 -14.05 -7.03
CA VAL A 330 -16.42 -14.64 -6.01
C VAL A 330 -15.35 -13.65 -5.58
N PHE A 331 -15.31 -13.33 -4.29
CA PHE A 331 -14.21 -12.60 -3.68
C PHE A 331 -13.14 -13.58 -3.23
N SER A 332 -12.04 -13.66 -3.98
CA SER A 332 -10.90 -14.54 -3.67
C SER A 332 -9.79 -13.77 -2.97
N SER A 333 -10.16 -12.96 -2.01
CA SER A 333 -9.29 -12.25 -1.08
C SER A 333 -10.05 -11.95 0.21
N LYS A 334 -9.32 -11.69 1.30
CA LYS A 334 -9.89 -11.07 2.51
C LYS A 334 -9.65 -9.57 2.45
N ALA A 335 -10.55 -8.80 3.06
CA ALA A 335 -10.33 -7.36 3.21
C ALA A 335 -9.02 -7.12 3.98
N ILE A 336 -8.19 -6.23 3.46
CA ILE A 336 -7.06 -5.67 4.20
C ILE A 336 -7.63 -4.81 5.33
N PRO A 337 -7.03 -4.79 6.54
CA PRO A 337 -7.48 -3.91 7.62
C PRO A 337 -7.70 -2.47 7.12
N GLY A 338 -8.89 -1.92 7.41
CA GLY A 338 -9.34 -0.60 6.92
C GLY A 338 -10.26 -0.64 5.70
N ASN A 339 -10.23 -1.71 4.88
CA ASN A 339 -11.04 -1.81 3.65
C ASN A 339 -12.39 -2.51 3.84
N GLU A 340 -12.74 -2.94 5.06
CA GLU A 340 -13.93 -3.74 5.33
C GLU A 340 -15.23 -3.06 4.87
N LYS A 341 -15.35 -1.74 5.11
CA LYS A 341 -16.51 -0.94 4.71
C LYS A 341 -16.64 -0.86 3.18
N ALA A 342 -15.52 -0.65 2.49
CA ALA A 342 -15.50 -0.56 1.03
C ALA A 342 -15.86 -1.90 0.38
N VAL A 343 -15.31 -3.01 0.87
CA VAL A 343 -15.65 -4.36 0.40
C VAL A 343 -17.12 -4.68 0.66
N SER A 344 -17.63 -4.41 1.88
CA SER A 344 -19.04 -4.63 2.23
C SER A 344 -19.99 -3.84 1.31
N ARG A 345 -19.64 -2.58 0.98
CA ARG A 345 -20.42 -1.78 0.04
C ARG A 345 -20.52 -2.44 -1.33
N VAL A 346 -19.38 -2.89 -1.89
CA VAL A 346 -19.37 -3.54 -3.21
C VAL A 346 -20.17 -4.84 -3.19
N ILE A 347 -20.08 -5.66 -2.13
CA ILE A 347 -20.89 -6.87 -1.94
C ILE A 347 -22.39 -6.52 -1.99
N ASN A 348 -22.81 -5.50 -1.25
CA ASN A 348 -24.22 -5.07 -1.23
C ASN A 348 -24.69 -4.57 -2.61
N GLU A 349 -23.89 -3.75 -3.30
CA GLU A 349 -24.20 -3.28 -4.65
C GLU A 349 -24.38 -4.42 -5.66
N LEU A 350 -23.52 -5.46 -5.58
CA LEU A 350 -23.63 -6.66 -6.41
C LEU A 350 -24.89 -7.47 -6.08
N SER A 351 -25.17 -7.68 -4.78
CA SER A 351 -26.37 -8.40 -4.33
C SER A 351 -27.65 -7.69 -4.73
N MET A 352 -27.71 -6.36 -4.65
CA MET A 352 -28.86 -5.56 -5.13
C MET A 352 -29.12 -5.71 -6.64
N LYS A 353 -28.09 -6.11 -7.41
CA LYS A 353 -28.23 -6.41 -8.85
C LYS A 353 -28.66 -7.86 -9.12
N GLY A 354 -28.90 -8.65 -8.08
CA GLY A 354 -29.29 -10.05 -8.19
C GLY A 354 -28.13 -10.99 -8.48
N ALA A 355 -26.88 -10.58 -8.22
CA ALA A 355 -25.73 -11.47 -8.26
C ALA A 355 -25.69 -12.34 -7.01
N ASP A 356 -25.24 -13.60 -7.16
CA ASP A 356 -24.88 -14.49 -6.06
C ASP A 356 -23.44 -14.24 -5.67
N VAL A 357 -23.21 -13.75 -4.42
CA VAL A 357 -21.90 -13.28 -3.99
C VAL A 357 -21.28 -14.26 -2.99
N ILE A 358 -20.17 -14.86 -3.37
CA ILE A 358 -19.36 -15.79 -2.56
C ILE A 358 -18.13 -15.02 -2.05
N PHE A 359 -18.03 -14.81 -0.73
CA PHE A 359 -16.95 -14.03 -0.10
C PHE A 359 -16.26 -14.76 1.06
N GLN A 360 -16.53 -16.07 1.22
CA GLN A 360 -15.90 -16.95 2.22
C GLN A 360 -15.19 -18.10 1.51
N ASP A 361 -14.13 -18.62 2.13
CA ASP A 361 -13.42 -19.86 1.76
C ASP A 361 -12.60 -19.89 0.44
N ALA A 362 -12.62 -18.82 -0.36
CA ALA A 362 -11.83 -18.75 -1.59
C ALA A 362 -10.48 -18.01 -1.42
N HIS A 363 -9.93 -17.99 -0.20
CA HIS A 363 -8.70 -17.25 0.11
C HIS A 363 -7.81 -17.98 1.12
N VAL A 364 -6.50 -17.92 0.86
CA VAL A 364 -5.44 -18.33 1.78
C VAL A 364 -4.43 -17.17 1.89
N SER A 365 -3.96 -16.91 3.11
CA SER A 365 -2.95 -15.87 3.36
C SER A 365 -1.61 -16.21 2.72
N GLY A 366 -0.84 -15.18 2.36
CA GLY A 366 0.55 -15.31 1.94
C GLY A 366 1.56 -15.31 3.08
N HIS A 367 1.12 -15.01 4.33
CA HIS A 367 1.99 -14.80 5.49
C HIS A 367 1.95 -15.98 6.47
N ALA A 368 3.08 -16.21 7.11
CA ALA A 368 3.31 -17.27 8.07
C ALA A 368 2.53 -17.06 9.38
N CYS A 369 1.90 -18.14 9.86
CA CYS A 369 1.34 -18.21 11.20
C CYS A 369 2.40 -18.62 12.23
N GLN A 370 2.05 -18.70 13.51
CA GLN A 370 2.99 -18.89 14.63
C GLN A 370 3.91 -20.10 14.47
N GLU A 371 3.40 -21.25 14.01
CA GLU A 371 4.24 -22.46 13.91
C GLU A 371 5.24 -22.37 12.77
N GLU A 372 4.92 -21.65 11.70
CA GLU A 372 5.85 -21.38 10.60
C GLU A 372 6.93 -20.39 11.03
N ILE A 373 6.56 -19.36 11.79
CA ILE A 373 7.51 -18.41 12.41
C ILE A 373 8.46 -19.17 13.34
N LYS A 374 7.95 -20.02 14.23
CA LYS A 374 8.76 -20.87 15.12
C LYS A 374 9.72 -21.77 14.35
N LEU A 375 9.25 -22.34 13.22
CA LEU A 375 10.11 -23.18 12.37
C LEU A 375 11.31 -22.39 11.84
N ILE A 376 11.11 -21.19 11.33
CA ILE A 376 12.22 -20.35 10.84
C ILE A 376 13.17 -19.96 11.97
N TYR A 377 12.67 -19.54 13.14
CA TYR A 377 13.49 -19.28 14.31
C TYR A 377 14.34 -20.51 14.72
N SER A 378 13.72 -21.69 14.71
CA SER A 378 14.38 -22.95 15.06
C SER A 378 15.44 -23.40 14.06
N LEU A 379 15.31 -23.04 12.79
CA LEU A 379 16.30 -23.33 11.74
C LEU A 379 17.47 -22.33 11.75
N VAL A 380 17.14 -21.05 11.98
CA VAL A 380 18.10 -19.95 11.88
C VAL A 380 18.90 -19.76 13.17
N HIS A 381 18.32 -20.05 14.36
CA HIS A 381 18.92 -19.83 15.68
C HIS A 381 19.58 -18.44 15.83
N PRO A 382 18.84 -17.33 15.61
CA PRO A 382 19.43 -16.01 15.66
C PRO A 382 19.81 -15.61 17.09
N LYS A 383 20.88 -14.81 17.25
CA LYS A 383 21.18 -14.17 18.52
C LYS A 383 20.17 -13.08 18.87
N TYR A 384 19.76 -12.28 17.88
CA TYR A 384 18.80 -11.19 18.04
C TYR A 384 17.56 -11.42 17.16
N ALA A 385 16.38 -11.11 17.72
CA ALA A 385 15.10 -11.16 17.03
C ALA A 385 14.61 -9.74 16.75
N ILE A 386 14.21 -9.49 15.50
CA ILE A 386 13.70 -8.20 15.05
C ILE A 386 12.40 -8.47 14.28
N PRO A 387 11.23 -8.41 14.95
CA PRO A 387 9.95 -8.47 14.27
C PRO A 387 9.81 -7.33 13.26
N VAL A 388 9.39 -7.64 12.02
CA VAL A 388 9.15 -6.66 10.95
C VAL A 388 7.84 -6.92 10.25
N HIS A 389 7.39 -5.98 9.42
CA HIS A 389 6.20 -6.09 8.58
C HIS A 389 4.91 -6.34 9.40
N GLY A 390 4.29 -5.27 9.89
CA GLY A 390 3.04 -5.35 10.64
C GLY A 390 2.80 -4.17 11.56
N GLU A 391 1.57 -4.05 12.03
CA GLU A 391 1.20 -3.14 13.09
C GLU A 391 1.87 -3.55 14.42
N TYR A 392 1.94 -2.63 15.37
CA TYR A 392 2.60 -2.89 16.67
C TYR A 392 2.12 -4.18 17.36
N ARG A 393 0.82 -4.50 17.28
CA ARG A 393 0.26 -5.74 17.86
C ARG A 393 0.84 -7.00 17.21
N HIS A 394 1.09 -6.98 15.91
CA HIS A 394 1.71 -8.09 15.18
C HIS A 394 3.18 -8.26 15.57
N LEU A 395 3.93 -7.15 15.62
CA LEU A 395 5.34 -7.15 16.05
C LEU A 395 5.47 -7.69 17.48
N LYS A 396 4.57 -7.25 18.38
CA LYS A 396 4.51 -7.71 19.77
C LYS A 396 4.19 -9.21 19.88
N ALA A 397 3.24 -9.69 19.09
CA ALA A 397 2.90 -11.12 19.07
C ALA A 397 4.08 -11.97 18.61
N GLN A 398 4.83 -11.52 17.59
CA GLN A 398 6.02 -12.23 17.14
C GLN A 398 7.14 -12.18 18.17
N ALA A 399 7.35 -11.05 18.86
CA ALA A 399 8.30 -10.97 19.97
C ALA A 399 7.99 -12.01 21.07
N GLN A 400 6.70 -12.24 21.38
CA GLN A 400 6.29 -13.28 22.31
C GLN A 400 6.59 -14.70 21.78
N VAL A 401 6.47 -14.92 20.47
CA VAL A 401 6.88 -16.19 19.85
C VAL A 401 8.39 -16.37 20.01
N ALA A 402 9.20 -15.37 19.73
CA ALA A 402 10.67 -15.44 19.90
C ALA A 402 11.06 -15.70 21.36
N GLU A 403 10.43 -15.02 22.33
CA GLU A 403 10.64 -15.24 23.76
C GLU A 403 10.29 -16.70 24.16
N SER A 404 9.17 -17.23 23.63
CA SER A 404 8.74 -18.61 23.89
C SER A 404 9.74 -19.67 23.41
N LEU A 405 10.59 -19.34 22.47
CA LEU A 405 11.68 -20.19 21.96
C LEU A 405 13.00 -20.00 22.71
N GLY A 406 13.00 -19.19 23.77
CA GLY A 406 14.17 -19.00 24.65
C GLY A 406 15.08 -17.85 24.25
N ILE A 407 14.71 -16.98 23.30
CA ILE A 407 15.48 -15.77 23.03
C ILE A 407 15.26 -14.79 24.20
N PRO A 408 16.35 -14.31 24.85
CA PRO A 408 16.24 -13.37 25.96
C PRO A 408 15.52 -12.08 25.54
N LYS A 409 14.71 -11.50 26.43
CA LYS A 409 13.98 -10.24 26.15
C LYS A 409 14.89 -9.12 25.68
N ASP A 410 16.07 -8.99 26.26
CA ASP A 410 17.05 -7.97 25.90
C ASP A 410 17.64 -8.17 24.49
N ASN A 411 17.40 -9.33 23.88
CA ASN A 411 17.81 -9.66 22.53
C ASN A 411 16.65 -9.58 21.52
N ILE A 412 15.47 -9.10 21.94
CA ILE A 412 14.30 -8.92 21.08
C ILE A 412 14.05 -7.42 20.90
N PHE A 413 14.15 -6.93 19.68
CA PHE A 413 14.05 -5.51 19.36
C PHE A 413 12.72 -5.21 18.62
N LEU A 414 11.80 -4.59 19.34
CA LEU A 414 10.62 -3.95 18.73
C LEU A 414 11.03 -2.54 18.32
N LEU A 415 11.40 -2.38 17.05
CA LEU A 415 11.85 -1.11 16.50
C LEU A 415 10.66 -0.30 15.98
N SER A 416 10.81 1.02 16.03
CA SER A 416 9.97 1.96 15.27
C SER A 416 10.69 2.44 14.02
N SER A 417 9.94 2.95 13.04
CA SER A 417 10.56 3.55 11.86
C SER A 417 11.46 4.73 12.27
N GLY A 418 12.69 4.72 11.78
CA GLY A 418 13.73 5.69 12.10
C GLY A 418 14.71 5.27 13.19
N ASP A 419 14.44 4.24 13.97
CA ASP A 419 15.38 3.76 14.96
C ASP A 419 16.68 3.24 14.31
N VAL A 420 17.82 3.58 14.87
CA VAL A 420 19.14 3.08 14.42
C VAL A 420 19.60 2.00 15.39
N LEU A 421 19.42 0.75 15.00
CA LEU A 421 19.91 -0.40 15.75
C LEU A 421 21.36 -0.70 15.34
N GLU A 422 22.32 -0.46 16.25
CA GLU A 422 23.70 -0.93 16.10
C GLU A 422 23.86 -2.31 16.73
N LEU A 423 24.46 -3.24 15.98
CA LEU A 423 24.67 -4.59 16.47
C LEU A 423 25.99 -5.21 15.96
N ASP A 424 26.55 -6.08 16.78
CA ASP A 424 27.66 -6.96 16.51
C ASP A 424 27.50 -8.28 17.31
N GLU A 425 28.55 -9.14 17.29
CA GLU A 425 28.52 -10.39 18.04
C GLU A 425 28.44 -10.20 19.57
N GLU A 426 28.81 -9.05 20.10
CA GLU A 426 28.84 -8.80 21.55
C GLU A 426 27.58 -8.10 22.03
N LYS A 427 27.13 -7.08 21.34
CA LYS A 427 26.05 -6.18 21.78
C LYS A 427 25.15 -5.71 20.64
N ALA A 428 23.88 -5.52 20.98
CA ALA A 428 22.92 -4.78 20.14
C ALA A 428 22.24 -3.71 20.97
N GLN A 429 22.06 -2.50 20.39
CA GLN A 429 21.36 -1.41 21.05
C GLN A 429 20.83 -0.39 20.03
N VAL A 430 19.68 0.21 20.31
CA VAL A 430 19.21 1.40 19.62
C VAL A 430 20.04 2.59 20.10
N VAL A 431 20.75 3.26 19.19
CA VAL A 431 21.74 4.31 19.52
C VAL A 431 21.31 5.70 19.06
N ASP A 432 20.43 5.78 18.06
CA ASP A 432 20.03 7.04 17.44
C ASP A 432 18.67 6.89 16.77
N ARG A 433 18.14 7.98 16.25
CA ARG A 433 16.94 8.02 15.42
C ARG A 433 17.13 8.95 14.24
N VAL A 434 16.80 8.47 13.05
CA VAL A 434 16.83 9.27 11.81
C VAL A 434 15.45 9.78 11.44
N GLN A 435 15.42 10.82 10.62
CA GLN A 435 14.17 11.34 10.07
C GLN A 435 13.51 10.28 9.19
N THR A 436 12.23 10.05 9.46
CA THR A 436 11.32 9.20 8.70
C THR A 436 9.95 9.86 8.65
N GLY A 437 9.08 9.37 7.79
CA GLY A 437 7.70 9.87 7.69
C GLY A 437 7.03 9.44 6.40
N ALA A 438 5.80 9.89 6.26
CA ALA A 438 4.96 9.67 5.10
C ALA A 438 5.06 10.88 4.16
N ILE A 439 5.44 10.65 2.92
CA ILE A 439 5.37 11.63 1.85
C ILE A 439 4.15 11.33 1.01
N LEU A 440 3.24 12.31 0.93
CA LEU A 440 1.97 12.16 0.22
C LEU A 440 2.15 12.41 -1.27
N VAL A 441 1.50 11.60 -2.09
CA VAL A 441 1.48 11.75 -3.55
C VAL A 441 0.04 12.01 -3.99
N ASP A 442 -0.15 13.12 -4.71
CA ASP A 442 -1.44 13.56 -5.25
C ASP A 442 -1.24 13.91 -6.74
N GLY A 443 -1.71 13.06 -7.63
CA GLY A 443 -1.48 13.19 -9.07
C GLY A 443 0.00 13.21 -9.43
N LEU A 444 0.49 14.34 -9.90
CA LEU A 444 1.91 14.56 -10.23
C LEU A 444 2.70 15.19 -9.09
N GLY A 445 2.03 15.67 -8.04
CA GLY A 445 2.63 16.27 -6.86
C GLY A 445 3.20 15.23 -5.91
N VAL A 446 4.41 15.44 -5.43
CA VAL A 446 5.09 14.56 -4.46
C VAL A 446 5.57 15.41 -3.30
N GLY A 447 4.93 15.25 -2.12
CA GLY A 447 5.30 15.96 -0.91
C GLY A 447 4.91 17.44 -0.86
N ASP A 448 4.11 17.92 -1.81
CA ASP A 448 3.55 19.28 -1.83
C ASP A 448 2.24 19.40 -1.06
N VAL A 449 1.61 18.29 -0.72
CA VAL A 449 0.46 18.21 0.17
C VAL A 449 0.93 17.87 1.59
N GLY A 450 0.72 18.80 2.52
CA GLY A 450 1.02 18.61 3.94
C GLY A 450 -0.25 18.66 4.80
N ASN A 451 -0.07 18.56 6.12
CA ASN A 451 -1.17 18.53 7.11
C ASN A 451 -2.14 19.72 6.99
N ILE A 452 -1.65 20.89 6.57
CA ILE A 452 -2.49 22.07 6.38
C ILE A 452 -3.48 21.83 5.24
N VAL A 453 -2.99 21.34 4.09
CA VAL A 453 -3.83 21.07 2.92
C VAL A 453 -4.83 19.96 3.20
N LEU A 454 -4.43 18.89 3.89
CA LEU A 454 -5.34 17.81 4.29
C LEU A 454 -6.44 18.32 5.22
N ARG A 455 -6.09 19.12 6.25
CA ARG A 455 -7.07 19.74 7.14
C ARG A 455 -8.05 20.64 6.40
N ASP A 456 -7.56 21.43 5.44
CA ASP A 456 -8.42 22.29 4.63
C ASP A 456 -9.36 21.47 3.74
N ARG A 457 -8.87 20.39 3.13
CA ARG A 457 -9.71 19.43 2.35
C ARG A 457 -10.78 18.78 3.23
N GLN A 458 -10.42 18.35 4.43
CA GLN A 458 -11.35 17.76 5.38
C GLN A 458 -12.43 18.78 5.80
N HIS A 459 -12.03 19.98 6.16
CA HIS A 459 -12.95 21.06 6.51
C HIS A 459 -13.93 21.39 5.36
N LEU A 460 -13.41 21.49 4.13
CA LEU A 460 -14.24 21.69 2.93
C LEU A 460 -15.21 20.51 2.69
N ALA A 461 -14.79 19.28 2.96
CA ALA A 461 -15.61 18.08 2.77
C ALA A 461 -16.72 17.96 3.83
N GLU A 462 -16.44 18.36 5.07
CA GLU A 462 -17.39 18.25 6.20
C GLU A 462 -18.41 19.39 6.21
N ASP A 463 -17.97 20.64 6.09
CA ASP A 463 -18.77 21.82 6.33
C ASP A 463 -18.97 22.73 5.10
N GLY A 464 -18.19 22.50 4.04
CA GLY A 464 -18.28 23.30 2.81
C GLY A 464 -17.61 24.66 2.92
N ILE A 465 -17.93 25.57 1.97
CA ILE A 465 -17.33 26.90 1.86
C ILE A 465 -18.38 27.98 1.62
N LEU A 466 -18.18 29.14 2.27
CA LEU A 466 -18.81 30.41 1.96
C LEU A 466 -17.77 31.39 1.43
N ILE A 467 -18.06 31.99 0.28
CA ILE A 467 -17.25 33.05 -0.30
C ILE A 467 -18.03 34.34 -0.18
N VAL A 468 -17.44 35.36 0.47
CA VAL A 468 -18.01 36.70 0.59
C VAL A 468 -17.26 37.62 -0.35
N VAL A 469 -17.95 38.22 -1.31
CA VAL A 469 -17.36 39.13 -2.30
C VAL A 469 -17.88 40.54 -2.06
N LEU A 470 -16.96 41.50 -1.94
CA LEU A 470 -17.31 42.91 -1.84
C LEU A 470 -16.29 43.78 -2.57
N THR A 471 -16.76 44.97 -3.03
CA THR A 471 -15.93 45.96 -3.71
C THR A 471 -15.89 47.22 -2.88
N LEU A 472 -14.69 47.72 -2.60
CA LEU A 472 -14.44 48.96 -1.84
C LEU A 472 -13.83 50.04 -2.73
N GLU A 473 -14.18 51.28 -2.47
CA GLU A 473 -13.49 52.43 -3.08
C GLU A 473 -12.12 52.62 -2.40
N LYS A 474 -11.09 52.87 -3.24
CA LYS A 474 -9.70 52.92 -2.82
C LYS A 474 -9.38 53.95 -1.71
N TYR A 475 -10.00 55.12 -1.76
CA TYR A 475 -9.64 56.22 -0.89
C TYR A 475 -10.56 56.40 0.31
N SER A 476 -11.86 56.07 0.15
CA SER A 476 -12.88 56.22 1.21
C SER A 476 -13.17 54.91 1.92
N ASN A 477 -12.74 53.77 1.36
CA ASN A 477 -13.15 52.44 1.79
C ASN A 477 -14.69 52.21 1.79
N GLN A 478 -15.45 53.05 1.06
CA GLN A 478 -16.89 52.85 0.92
C GLN A 478 -17.18 51.59 0.14
N VAL A 479 -18.22 50.84 0.56
CA VAL A 479 -18.69 49.69 -0.16
C VAL A 479 -19.40 50.15 -1.42
N LEU A 480 -18.85 49.85 -2.58
CA LEU A 480 -19.41 50.16 -3.89
C LEU A 480 -20.33 49.07 -4.42
N ALA A 481 -20.07 47.81 -4.08
CA ALA A 481 -20.89 46.64 -4.47
C ALA A 481 -20.72 45.49 -3.48
N GLY A 482 -21.77 44.69 -3.32
CA GLY A 482 -21.84 43.59 -2.36
C GLY A 482 -22.32 44.03 -0.96
N PRO A 483 -22.17 43.17 0.08
CA PRO A 483 -21.56 41.84 0.05
C PRO A 483 -22.42 40.81 -0.71
N ASP A 484 -21.80 40.09 -1.63
CA ASP A 484 -22.41 38.91 -2.22
C ASP A 484 -21.86 37.64 -1.60
N ILE A 485 -22.74 36.68 -1.26
CA ILE A 485 -22.33 35.44 -0.61
C ILE A 485 -22.61 34.27 -1.54
N VAL A 486 -21.57 33.48 -1.83
CA VAL A 486 -21.65 32.26 -2.62
C VAL A 486 -21.34 31.07 -1.72
N SER A 487 -22.27 30.09 -1.69
CA SER A 487 -22.14 28.87 -0.90
C SER A 487 -21.89 27.65 -1.78
N ARG A 488 -20.98 26.75 -1.36
CA ARG A 488 -20.78 25.43 -1.95
C ARG A 488 -20.55 24.41 -0.85
N GLY A 489 -21.28 23.28 -0.93
CA GLY A 489 -21.14 22.18 0.03
C GLY A 489 -21.64 22.44 1.44
N PHE A 490 -22.12 23.64 1.76
CA PHE A 490 -22.62 24.01 3.09
C PHE A 490 -24.12 23.85 3.23
N VAL A 491 -24.93 24.58 2.43
CA VAL A 491 -26.40 24.53 2.43
C VAL A 491 -26.94 24.53 1.00
N TYR A 492 -28.15 23.98 0.81
CA TYR A 492 -28.86 24.10 -0.44
C TYR A 492 -29.51 25.48 -0.53
N VAL A 493 -28.88 26.37 -1.31
CA VAL A 493 -29.19 27.81 -1.31
C VAL A 493 -30.67 28.12 -1.57
N ARG A 494 -31.37 27.37 -2.49
CA ARG A 494 -32.77 27.56 -2.80
C ARG A 494 -33.75 27.34 -1.63
N GLU A 495 -33.36 26.52 -0.64
CA GLU A 495 -34.17 26.23 0.55
C GLU A 495 -33.67 27.01 1.77
N SER A 496 -32.63 27.82 1.61
CA SER A 496 -31.96 28.53 2.70
C SER A 496 -31.79 30.02 2.40
N GLU A 497 -32.67 30.63 1.57
CA GLU A 497 -32.60 32.05 1.20
C GLU A 497 -32.59 32.95 2.44
N GLY A 498 -33.47 32.70 3.44
CA GLY A 498 -33.49 33.49 4.67
C GLY A 498 -32.19 33.43 5.47
N LEU A 499 -31.49 32.28 5.53
CA LEU A 499 -30.19 32.17 6.18
C LEU A 499 -29.12 32.97 5.45
N MET A 500 -29.17 32.97 4.11
CA MET A 500 -28.21 33.72 3.28
C MET A 500 -28.41 35.22 3.38
N ASP A 501 -29.67 35.67 3.47
CA ASP A 501 -30.01 37.09 3.68
C ASP A 501 -29.57 37.56 5.06
N GLU A 502 -29.85 36.79 6.12
CA GLU A 502 -29.32 37.08 7.47
C GLU A 502 -27.79 37.11 7.49
N ALA A 503 -27.13 36.19 6.77
CA ALA A 503 -25.67 36.18 6.68
C ALA A 503 -25.11 37.42 5.98
N LYS A 504 -25.81 37.97 4.97
CA LYS A 504 -25.44 39.24 4.32
C LYS A 504 -25.52 40.41 5.32
N HIS A 505 -26.58 40.50 6.08
CA HIS A 505 -26.70 41.54 7.13
C HIS A 505 -25.59 41.46 8.17
N VAL A 506 -25.23 40.27 8.61
CA VAL A 506 -24.09 40.08 9.53
C VAL A 506 -22.78 40.60 8.95
N VAL A 507 -22.57 40.37 7.64
CA VAL A 507 -21.38 40.91 6.95
C VAL A 507 -21.44 42.45 6.86
N GLU A 508 -22.61 43.03 6.53
CA GLU A 508 -22.82 44.47 6.45
C GLU A 508 -22.54 45.12 7.78
N GLU A 509 -23.09 44.61 8.89
CA GLU A 509 -22.83 45.07 10.26
C GLU A 509 -21.33 44.97 10.62
N ALA A 510 -20.66 43.89 10.29
CA ALA A 510 -19.22 43.71 10.54
C ALA A 510 -18.37 44.72 9.76
N ILE A 511 -18.77 45.08 8.54
CA ILE A 511 -18.10 46.10 7.75
C ILE A 511 -18.33 47.49 8.33
N GLU A 512 -19.57 47.86 8.70
CA GLU A 512 -19.91 49.14 9.33
C GLU A 512 -19.13 49.34 10.63
N ASP A 513 -19.08 48.35 11.51
CA ASP A 513 -18.30 48.35 12.75
C ASP A 513 -16.80 48.61 12.50
N CYS A 514 -16.24 48.03 11.47
CA CYS A 514 -14.86 48.26 11.04
C CYS A 514 -14.65 49.70 10.54
N MET A 515 -15.60 50.22 9.73
CA MET A 515 -15.53 51.59 9.22
C MET A 515 -15.61 52.62 10.36
N ASP A 516 -16.53 52.46 11.31
CA ASP A 516 -16.68 53.31 12.48
C ASP A 516 -15.42 53.36 13.35
N ARG A 517 -14.73 52.23 13.46
CA ARG A 517 -13.45 52.12 14.16
C ARG A 517 -12.25 52.56 13.32
N ARG A 518 -12.45 53.05 12.09
CA ARG A 518 -11.43 53.48 11.13
C ARG A 518 -10.40 52.39 10.85
N VAL A 519 -10.86 51.13 10.71
CA VAL A 519 -10.02 50.00 10.32
C VAL A 519 -9.81 50.06 8.82
N THR A 520 -8.61 50.45 8.37
CA THR A 520 -8.23 50.53 6.97
C THR A 520 -7.44 49.31 6.49
N ASP A 521 -7.06 48.44 7.42
CA ASP A 521 -6.30 47.21 7.10
C ASP A 521 -7.25 46.10 6.62
N TRP A 522 -7.04 45.63 5.42
CA TRP A 522 -7.84 44.58 4.78
C TRP A 522 -7.75 43.24 5.49
N GLY A 523 -6.61 42.92 6.11
CA GLY A 523 -6.45 41.72 6.90
C GLY A 523 -7.40 41.71 8.10
N ARG A 524 -7.51 42.85 8.78
CA ARG A 524 -8.44 43.04 9.91
C ARG A 524 -9.89 42.99 9.45
N LEU A 525 -10.22 43.62 8.32
CA LEU A 525 -11.58 43.61 7.79
C LEU A 525 -12.00 42.18 7.40
N LYS A 526 -11.14 41.43 6.69
CA LYS A 526 -11.38 40.03 6.37
C LYS A 526 -11.55 39.15 7.60
N THR A 527 -10.77 39.43 8.65
CA THR A 527 -10.89 38.72 9.93
C THR A 527 -12.20 39.01 10.62
N ALA A 528 -12.64 40.29 10.70
CA ALA A 528 -13.91 40.67 11.26
C ALA A 528 -15.10 40.01 10.56
N ILE A 529 -15.14 40.06 9.23
CA ILE A 529 -16.18 39.38 8.41
C ILE A 529 -16.20 37.89 8.70
N ARG A 530 -15.05 37.23 8.67
CA ARG A 530 -14.95 35.79 8.95
C ARG A 530 -15.45 35.44 10.35
N ASP A 531 -15.02 36.17 11.38
CA ASP A 531 -15.32 35.84 12.76
C ASP A 531 -16.81 36.09 13.06
N SER A 532 -17.40 37.19 12.57
CA SER A 532 -18.83 37.46 12.72
C SER A 532 -19.72 36.43 12.01
N LEU A 533 -19.37 36.06 10.78
CA LEU A 533 -20.07 34.99 10.05
C LEU A 533 -19.92 33.62 10.70
N SER A 534 -18.72 33.28 11.18
CA SER A 534 -18.47 32.02 11.87
C SER A 534 -19.35 31.89 13.12
N GLU A 535 -19.43 32.94 13.93
CA GLU A 535 -20.24 32.97 15.16
C GLU A 535 -21.74 32.84 14.81
N PHE A 536 -22.22 33.62 13.82
CA PHE A 536 -23.60 33.57 13.36
C PHE A 536 -23.98 32.18 12.85
N LEU A 537 -23.20 31.63 11.93
CA LEU A 537 -23.50 30.33 11.31
C LEU A 537 -23.46 29.19 12.33
N TRP A 538 -22.48 29.20 13.25
CA TRP A 538 -22.42 28.24 14.33
C TRP A 538 -23.67 28.33 15.27
N LYS A 539 -24.11 29.52 15.60
CA LYS A 539 -25.34 29.70 16.41
C LYS A 539 -26.57 29.15 15.70
N ARG A 540 -26.69 29.40 14.41
CA ARG A 540 -27.87 29.04 13.60
C ARG A 540 -27.88 27.59 13.14
N THR A 541 -26.73 27.02 12.78
CA THR A 541 -26.65 25.73 12.06
C THR A 541 -25.83 24.66 12.77
N LYS A 542 -25.01 25.04 13.77
CA LYS A 542 -23.99 24.19 14.39
C LYS A 542 -22.98 23.61 13.39
N ARG A 543 -22.77 24.32 12.28
CA ARG A 543 -21.76 24.01 11.25
C ARG A 543 -20.79 25.18 11.15
N SER A 544 -19.57 24.88 10.73
CA SER A 544 -18.47 25.84 10.62
C SER A 544 -17.84 25.83 9.22
N PRO A 545 -18.56 26.29 8.17
CA PRO A 545 -17.99 26.27 6.83
C PRO A 545 -16.74 27.14 6.73
N MET A 546 -15.86 26.81 5.78
CA MET A 546 -14.72 27.66 5.47
C MET A 546 -15.22 29.00 4.93
N ILE A 547 -14.85 30.12 5.55
CA ILE A 547 -15.27 31.45 5.12
C ILE A 547 -14.10 32.16 4.44
N LEU A 548 -14.31 32.56 3.17
CA LEU A 548 -13.31 33.23 2.34
C LEU A 548 -13.78 34.62 1.91
N PRO A 549 -13.42 35.70 2.64
CA PRO A 549 -13.70 37.07 2.23
C PRO A 549 -12.75 37.50 1.09
N ILE A 550 -13.36 37.91 -0.04
CA ILE A 550 -12.68 38.48 -1.23
C ILE A 550 -13.04 39.97 -1.31
N ILE A 551 -12.04 40.82 -1.12
CA ILE A 551 -12.20 42.27 -1.20
C ILE A 551 -11.52 42.75 -2.49
N MET A 552 -12.26 43.44 -3.34
CA MET A 552 -11.76 44.10 -4.55
C MET A 552 -11.70 45.60 -4.30
N GLU A 553 -10.65 46.24 -4.81
CA GLU A 553 -10.46 47.68 -4.72
C GLU A 553 -10.63 48.28 -6.11
N VAL A 554 -11.39 49.37 -6.18
CA VAL A 554 -11.62 50.11 -7.45
C VAL A 554 -11.38 51.60 -7.26
#